data_5a5b46fe5a4b322147be4e87da07ae25
#
_entry.id   5a5b46fe5a4b322147be4e87da07ae25
#
_cell.length_a   1.000
_cell.length_b   1.000
_cell.length_c   1.000
_cell.angle_alpha   90.00
_cell.angle_beta   90.00
_cell.angle_gamma   90.00
#
_symmetry.space_group_name_H-M   'P 1'
#
loop_
_entity.id
_entity.type
_entity.pdbx_description
1 polymer ?
#
loop_
_entity_poly.entity_id
_entity_poly.type
_entity_poly.pdbx_seq_one_letter_code
_entity_poly.pdbx_strand_id
1 'polypeptide(L)'
;ITEAGLDGFNRLRWNGYEDWAGPVSGYNVLRSIGSDPPALIATTASLDWDYEDDVRALIATNGNFCYTIEAVEVGNPSGQDAISVSNTACAVQNAEVWIPNAFIAGGFNNSFKPVIAYVDVVNYELTIFNRWGQSFWTTDDPDKAWDGTYNGEYVPQGVYAYYCAFQNGAGQRQEKRGTVTFIWGQE
;
A
#
# COMPACT_ATOMS: atom_id res chain seq x y z
N ILE A 1 -18.84 8.82 -1.96
CA ILE A 1 -17.65 9.13 -2.80
C ILE A 1 -16.42 8.90 -1.94
N THR A 2 -15.41 8.26 -2.52
CA THR A 2 -14.16 7.99 -1.84
C THR A 2 -13.02 8.39 -2.76
N GLU A 3 -12.06 9.17 -2.26
CA GLU A 3 -10.91 9.67 -3.04
C GLU A 3 -9.61 9.42 -2.27
N ALA A 4 -8.59 8.93 -2.96
CA ALA A 4 -7.24 8.82 -2.43
C ALA A 4 -6.51 10.16 -2.62
N GLY A 5 -6.05 10.76 -1.53
CA GLY A 5 -5.21 11.96 -1.58
C GLY A 5 -3.73 11.61 -1.74
N LEU A 6 -2.97 12.48 -2.39
CA LEU A 6 -1.51 12.35 -2.53
C LEU A 6 -0.77 12.57 -1.20
N ASP A 7 -1.48 13.02 -0.18
CA ASP A 7 -0.98 13.31 1.17
C ASP A 7 -1.06 12.11 2.12
N GLY A 8 -1.51 10.94 1.62
CA GLY A 8 -1.69 9.72 2.41
C GLY A 8 -2.97 9.72 3.26
N PHE A 9 -3.96 10.52 2.86
CA PHE A 9 -5.30 10.47 3.42
C PHE A 9 -6.30 9.97 2.37
N ASN A 10 -7.24 9.14 2.78
CA ASN A 10 -8.42 8.81 2.00
C ASN A 10 -9.59 9.62 2.50
N ARG A 11 -10.25 10.37 1.60
CA ARG A 11 -11.36 11.26 1.91
C ARG A 11 -12.67 10.60 1.51
N LEU A 12 -13.53 10.40 2.49
CA LEU A 12 -14.82 9.77 2.33
C LEU A 12 -15.92 10.81 2.46
N ARG A 13 -16.99 10.66 1.67
CA ARG A 13 -18.20 11.45 1.81
C ARG A 13 -19.42 10.58 1.46
N TRP A 14 -20.46 10.69 2.25
CA TRP A 14 -21.72 9.98 2.04
C TRP A 14 -22.92 10.90 2.21
N ASN A 15 -24.12 10.42 1.93
CA ASN A 15 -25.37 11.14 2.16
C ASN A 15 -25.96 10.69 3.51
N GLY A 16 -26.64 11.60 4.19
CA GLY A 16 -27.43 11.25 5.37
C GLY A 16 -28.51 10.22 5.02
N TYR A 17 -28.84 9.35 5.97
CA TYR A 17 -29.93 8.40 5.83
C TYR A 17 -31.25 9.04 6.32
N GLU A 18 -32.35 8.91 5.56
CA GLU A 18 -33.59 9.67 5.79
C GLU A 18 -34.83 8.81 6.02
N ASP A 19 -34.81 7.51 5.70
CA ASP A 19 -36.05 6.69 5.60
C ASP A 19 -36.43 5.91 6.88
N TRP A 20 -35.89 6.29 8.04
CA TRP A 20 -36.23 5.62 9.29
C TRP A 20 -37.29 6.37 10.12
N ALA A 21 -38.01 5.59 10.97
CA ALA A 21 -39.00 6.15 11.93
C ALA A 21 -38.32 6.79 13.15
N GLY A 22 -37.14 6.30 13.54
CA GLY A 22 -36.27 6.86 14.56
C GLY A 22 -35.18 7.74 13.96
N PRO A 23 -34.55 8.60 14.75
CA PRO A 23 -33.41 9.42 14.27
C PRO A 23 -32.16 8.56 14.06
N VAL A 24 -31.27 9.01 13.15
CA VAL A 24 -29.92 8.47 13.03
C VAL A 24 -29.09 8.92 14.23
N SER A 25 -28.49 7.99 14.97
CA SER A 25 -27.58 8.28 16.08
C SER A 25 -26.17 8.67 15.61
N GLY A 26 -25.72 8.09 14.49
CA GLY A 26 -24.41 8.31 13.91
C GLY A 26 -24.10 7.30 12.82
N TYR A 27 -22.86 7.32 12.35
CA TYR A 27 -22.38 6.42 11.30
C TYR A 27 -21.13 5.69 11.76
N ASN A 28 -21.08 4.40 11.49
CA ASN A 28 -19.86 3.60 11.58
C ASN A 28 -19.13 3.63 10.26
N VAL A 29 -17.84 3.93 10.29
CA VAL A 29 -16.96 3.87 9.13
C VAL A 29 -16.18 2.57 9.21
N LEU A 30 -16.38 1.68 8.23
CA LEU A 30 -15.67 0.42 8.14
C LEU A 30 -14.70 0.47 6.97
N ARG A 31 -13.50 -0.09 7.18
CA ARG A 31 -12.45 -0.20 6.16
C ARG A 31 -12.05 -1.66 5.98
N SER A 32 -11.88 -2.07 4.71
CA SER A 32 -11.16 -3.28 4.31
C SER A 32 -9.91 -2.93 3.52
N ILE A 33 -8.87 -3.79 3.59
CA ILE A 33 -7.60 -3.63 2.88
C ILE A 33 -7.43 -4.86 2.00
N GLY A 34 -7.34 -4.64 0.67
CA GLY A 34 -7.32 -5.74 -0.27
C GLY A 34 -8.55 -6.64 -0.14
N SER A 35 -8.36 -7.91 0.24
CA SER A 35 -9.42 -8.90 0.44
C SER A 35 -9.82 -9.12 1.91
N ASP A 36 -9.26 -8.35 2.83
CA ASP A 36 -9.60 -8.49 4.25
C ASP A 36 -11.05 -8.09 4.54
N PRO A 37 -11.69 -8.68 5.55
CA PRO A 37 -13.04 -8.28 5.95
C PRO A 37 -13.06 -6.84 6.47
N PRO A 38 -14.19 -6.10 6.30
CA PRO A 38 -14.32 -4.75 6.83
C PRO A 38 -14.15 -4.70 8.35
N ALA A 39 -13.36 -3.74 8.83
CA ALA A 39 -13.14 -3.46 10.24
C ALA A 39 -13.60 -2.05 10.58
N LEU A 40 -14.23 -1.85 11.74
CA LEU A 40 -14.62 -0.54 12.24
C LEU A 40 -13.37 0.30 12.53
N ILE A 41 -13.26 1.46 11.89
CA ILE A 41 -12.13 2.41 12.08
C ILE A 41 -12.56 3.70 12.78
N ALA A 42 -13.81 4.11 12.63
CA ALA A 42 -14.34 5.31 13.26
C ALA A 42 -15.86 5.25 13.42
N THR A 43 -16.38 6.10 14.32
CA THR A 43 -17.80 6.43 14.43
C THR A 43 -17.93 7.94 14.38
N THR A 44 -18.87 8.45 13.56
CA THR A 44 -19.14 9.88 13.42
C THR A 44 -20.54 10.23 13.97
N ALA A 45 -20.77 11.52 14.23
CA ALA A 45 -22.08 11.98 14.65
C ALA A 45 -23.09 11.95 13.49
N SER A 46 -24.38 12.04 13.81
CA SER A 46 -25.49 11.95 12.84
C SER A 46 -25.51 13.03 11.76
N LEU A 47 -24.84 14.17 11.99
CA LEU A 47 -24.71 15.27 11.03
C LEU A 47 -23.34 15.34 10.32
N ASP A 48 -22.43 14.42 10.65
CA ASP A 48 -21.11 14.33 10.02
C ASP A 48 -21.17 13.30 8.88
N TRP A 49 -21.08 13.78 7.65
CA TRP A 49 -21.22 12.98 6.43
C TRP A 49 -19.91 12.87 5.66
N ASP A 50 -18.79 13.10 6.33
CA ASP A 50 -17.45 12.95 5.79
C ASP A 50 -16.49 12.40 6.83
N TYR A 51 -15.40 11.81 6.36
CA TYR A 51 -14.33 11.29 7.20
C TYR A 51 -13.00 11.28 6.43
N GLU A 52 -11.93 11.65 7.09
CA GLU A 52 -10.57 11.51 6.57
C GLU A 52 -9.85 10.37 7.26
N ASP A 53 -9.48 9.33 6.50
CA ASP A 53 -8.72 8.19 6.99
C ASP A 53 -7.23 8.39 6.73
N ASP A 54 -6.44 8.49 7.78
CA ASP A 54 -4.97 8.55 7.71
C ASP A 54 -4.39 7.16 7.46
N VAL A 55 -3.96 6.91 6.22
CA VAL A 55 -3.37 5.61 5.81
C VAL A 55 -1.85 5.63 5.74
N ARG A 56 -1.17 6.71 6.18
CA ARG A 56 0.30 6.85 6.14
C ARG A 56 1.04 5.76 6.91
N ALA A 57 0.44 5.21 7.95
CA ALA A 57 1.02 4.08 8.69
C ALA A 57 0.82 2.72 7.98
N LEU A 58 0.03 2.68 6.89
CA LEU A 58 -0.35 1.46 6.17
C LEU A 58 0.41 1.27 4.85
N ILE A 59 1.59 1.86 4.73
CA ILE A 59 2.44 1.81 3.53
C ILE A 59 2.86 0.39 3.12
N ALA A 60 2.87 -0.56 4.05
CA ALA A 60 3.19 -1.96 3.77
C ALA A 60 2.02 -2.76 3.17
N THR A 61 0.86 -2.14 2.97
CA THR A 61 -0.30 -2.76 2.32
C THR A 61 -0.24 -2.56 0.80
N ASN A 62 -1.15 -3.23 0.08
CA ASN A 62 -1.27 -3.05 -1.38
C ASN A 62 -1.84 -1.68 -1.81
N GLY A 63 -2.25 -0.84 -0.86
CA GLY A 63 -2.81 0.49 -1.14
C GLY A 63 -4.25 0.52 -1.59
N ASN A 64 -4.94 -0.61 -1.67
CA ASN A 64 -6.37 -0.67 -2.00
C ASN A 64 -7.21 -0.68 -0.72
N PHE A 65 -7.88 0.44 -0.44
CA PHE A 65 -8.70 0.66 0.74
C PHE A 65 -10.17 0.79 0.33
N CYS A 66 -11.01 -0.13 0.78
CA CYS A 66 -12.44 -0.10 0.50
C CYS A 66 -13.22 0.24 1.76
N TYR A 67 -14.24 1.07 1.63
CA TYR A 67 -15.01 1.60 2.73
C TYR A 67 -16.49 1.29 2.57
N THR A 68 -17.11 1.03 3.71
CA THR A 68 -18.55 0.85 3.85
C THR A 68 -19.02 1.68 5.06
N ILE A 69 -20.13 2.37 4.91
CA ILE A 69 -20.72 3.19 5.96
C ILE A 69 -21.98 2.50 6.49
N GLU A 70 -22.09 2.37 7.78
CA GLU A 70 -23.32 1.90 8.46
C GLU A 70 -23.99 3.08 9.15
N ALA A 71 -25.21 3.41 8.76
CA ALA A 71 -26.07 4.29 9.51
C ALA A 71 -26.69 3.51 10.66
N VAL A 72 -26.72 4.09 11.86
CA VAL A 72 -27.25 3.47 13.08
C VAL A 72 -28.49 4.24 13.54
N GLU A 73 -29.63 3.58 13.60
CA GLU A 73 -30.87 4.14 14.13
C GLU A 73 -30.87 4.11 15.67
N VAL A 74 -31.58 5.02 16.29
CA VAL A 74 -31.82 5.02 17.73
C VAL A 74 -33.26 5.42 18.05
N GLY A 75 -33.84 4.79 19.05
CA GLY A 75 -35.17 5.17 19.57
C GLY A 75 -36.30 4.94 18.55
N ASN A 76 -36.22 3.87 17.77
CA ASN A 76 -37.29 3.48 16.86
C ASN A 76 -38.59 3.22 17.66
N PRO A 77 -39.75 3.79 17.26
CA PRO A 77 -41.03 3.60 17.96
C PRO A 77 -41.48 2.13 18.10
N SER A 78 -40.98 1.24 17.23
CA SER A 78 -41.22 -0.20 17.31
C SER A 78 -40.41 -0.90 18.41
N GLY A 79 -39.43 -0.21 19.00
CA GLY A 79 -38.51 -0.74 20.00
C GLY A 79 -37.36 -1.57 19.40
N GLN A 80 -37.19 -1.56 18.07
CA GLN A 80 -36.09 -2.25 17.38
C GLN A 80 -35.34 -1.25 16.49
N ASP A 81 -34.15 -0.86 16.93
CA ASP A 81 -33.27 0.00 16.16
C ASP A 81 -32.67 -0.80 15.01
N ALA A 82 -32.44 -0.15 13.87
CA ALA A 82 -31.93 -0.76 12.64
C ALA A 82 -30.54 -0.24 12.29
N ILE A 83 -29.87 -0.99 11.43
CA ILE A 83 -28.60 -0.58 10.77
C ILE A 83 -28.80 -0.66 9.26
N SER A 84 -28.44 0.39 8.55
CA SER A 84 -28.42 0.43 7.10
C SER A 84 -26.98 0.54 6.61
N VAL A 85 -26.63 -0.30 5.62
CA VAL A 85 -25.28 -0.42 5.09
C VAL A 85 -25.21 0.19 3.70
N SER A 86 -24.23 1.06 3.47
CA SER A 86 -24.01 1.68 2.16
C SER A 86 -23.44 0.66 1.13
N ASN A 87 -23.37 1.08 -0.12
CA ASN A 87 -22.49 0.43 -1.08
C ASN A 87 -21.02 0.58 -0.65
N THR A 88 -20.18 -0.35 -1.10
CA THR A 88 -18.73 -0.24 -0.92
C THR A 88 -18.13 0.70 -1.96
N ALA A 89 -17.23 1.59 -1.52
CA ALA A 89 -16.44 2.48 -2.38
C ALA A 89 -14.96 2.37 -2.02
N CYS A 90 -14.09 2.29 -3.04
CA CYS A 90 -12.66 2.07 -2.82
C CYS A 90 -11.83 3.27 -3.26
N ALA A 91 -10.76 3.53 -2.53
CA ALA A 91 -9.67 4.44 -2.88
C ALA A 91 -8.38 3.64 -3.04
N VAL A 92 -7.62 3.92 -4.09
CA VAL A 92 -6.33 3.28 -4.34
C VAL A 92 -5.23 4.33 -4.21
N GLN A 93 -4.38 4.16 -3.20
CA GLN A 93 -3.18 4.97 -3.04
C GLN A 93 -2.16 4.64 -4.15
N ASN A 94 -1.39 5.65 -4.56
CA ASN A 94 -0.37 5.45 -5.57
C ASN A 94 0.75 4.54 -5.03
N ALA A 95 1.06 3.49 -5.78
CA ALA A 95 2.21 2.66 -5.47
C ALA A 95 3.50 3.46 -5.68
N GLU A 96 4.32 3.55 -4.65
CA GLU A 96 5.61 4.22 -4.69
C GLU A 96 6.74 3.22 -4.53
N VAL A 97 7.68 3.23 -5.47
CA VAL A 97 8.89 2.42 -5.43
C VAL A 97 10.08 3.32 -5.66
N TRP A 98 10.88 3.50 -4.62
CA TRP A 98 12.11 4.25 -4.67
C TRP A 98 13.31 3.29 -4.68
N ILE A 99 14.19 3.42 -5.66
CA ILE A 99 15.30 2.48 -5.88
C ILE A 99 16.63 3.22 -5.66
N PRO A 100 17.47 2.77 -4.72
CA PRO A 100 18.81 3.32 -4.50
C PRO A 100 19.67 3.22 -5.76
N ASN A 101 20.59 4.15 -5.96
CA ASN A 101 21.50 4.15 -7.11
C ASN A 101 22.89 3.59 -6.78
N ALA A 102 23.21 3.35 -5.51
CA ALA A 102 24.47 2.77 -5.06
C ALA A 102 24.35 2.12 -3.69
N PHE A 103 25.22 1.16 -3.40
CA PHE A 103 25.45 0.60 -2.07
C PHE A 103 26.91 0.14 -1.91
N ILE A 104 27.34 -0.03 -0.64
CA ILE A 104 28.74 -0.30 -0.28
C ILE A 104 28.81 -1.54 0.60
N ALA A 105 29.47 -2.61 0.14
CA ALA A 105 29.70 -3.79 0.97
C ALA A 105 30.44 -3.44 2.25
N GLY A 106 29.95 -3.95 3.40
CA GLY A 106 30.51 -3.65 4.71
C GLY A 106 30.25 -2.24 5.24
N GLY A 107 29.60 -1.35 4.46
CA GLY A 107 29.22 -0.01 4.86
C GLY A 107 27.87 0.04 5.58
N PHE A 108 27.41 1.24 5.90
CA PHE A 108 26.10 1.48 6.51
C PHE A 108 24.94 1.10 5.57
N ASN A 109 25.08 1.41 4.27
CA ASN A 109 24.17 0.98 3.21
C ASN A 109 24.79 -0.21 2.47
N ASN A 110 24.72 -1.39 3.07
CA ASN A 110 25.46 -2.59 2.67
C ASN A 110 24.69 -3.53 1.74
N SER A 111 23.50 -3.18 1.32
CA SER A 111 22.68 -4.01 0.45
C SER A 111 21.75 -3.18 -0.43
N PHE A 112 21.30 -3.77 -1.53
CA PHE A 112 20.44 -3.14 -2.52
C PHE A 112 19.06 -3.78 -2.49
N LYS A 113 18.06 -2.99 -2.14
CA LYS A 113 16.64 -3.30 -2.36
C LYS A 113 15.85 -2.01 -2.59
N PRO A 114 14.75 -2.05 -3.34
CA PRO A 114 13.78 -0.96 -3.40
C PRO A 114 13.15 -0.67 -2.03
N VAL A 115 12.82 0.59 -1.78
CA VAL A 115 11.88 0.99 -0.73
C VAL A 115 10.51 1.14 -1.38
N ILE A 116 9.54 0.43 -0.87
CA ILE A 116 8.20 0.35 -1.46
C ILE A 116 7.14 0.89 -0.51
N ALA A 117 6.10 1.52 -1.05
CA ALA A 117 4.90 1.90 -0.33
C ALA A 117 3.66 1.65 -1.21
N TYR A 118 2.60 1.10 -0.63
CA TYR A 118 1.34 0.78 -1.29
C TYR A 118 1.50 -0.11 -2.53
N VAL A 119 2.42 -1.07 -2.47
CA VAL A 119 2.71 -2.01 -3.55
C VAL A 119 2.06 -3.35 -3.25
N ASP A 120 1.34 -3.90 -4.24
CA ASP A 120 0.92 -5.30 -4.18
C ASP A 120 2.12 -6.20 -4.51
N VAL A 121 2.56 -6.95 -3.51
CA VAL A 121 3.77 -7.78 -3.58
C VAL A 121 3.55 -9.13 -4.25
N VAL A 122 2.30 -9.50 -4.59
CA VAL A 122 1.97 -10.82 -5.18
C VAL A 122 2.71 -11.08 -6.49
N ASN A 123 3.00 -10.04 -7.27
CA ASN A 123 3.75 -10.14 -8.53
C ASN A 123 5.00 -9.25 -8.52
N TYR A 124 5.64 -9.15 -7.36
CA TYR A 124 6.91 -8.46 -7.23
C TYR A 124 8.05 -9.28 -7.83
N GLU A 125 8.96 -8.62 -8.52
CA GLU A 125 10.19 -9.21 -9.04
C GLU A 125 11.30 -8.17 -9.04
N LEU A 126 12.47 -8.51 -8.50
CA LEU A 126 13.68 -7.73 -8.65
C LEU A 126 14.77 -8.61 -9.22
N THR A 127 15.30 -8.22 -10.39
CA THR A 127 16.36 -8.96 -11.08
C THR A 127 17.57 -8.05 -11.32
N ILE A 128 18.77 -8.55 -11.03
CA ILE A 128 20.05 -7.88 -11.28
C ILE A 128 20.78 -8.55 -12.44
N PHE A 129 21.35 -7.75 -13.31
CA PHE A 129 22.05 -8.17 -14.51
C PHE A 129 23.51 -7.71 -14.50
N ASN A 130 24.37 -8.56 -15.03
CA ASN A 130 25.76 -8.21 -15.28
C ASN A 130 25.90 -7.31 -16.55
N ARG A 131 27.13 -6.87 -16.84
CA ARG A 131 27.43 -6.01 -18.00
C ARG A 131 27.14 -6.65 -19.37
N TRP A 132 26.95 -7.96 -19.42
CA TRP A 132 26.59 -8.71 -20.63
C TRP A 132 25.09 -8.93 -20.77
N GLY A 133 24.28 -8.41 -19.83
CA GLY A 133 22.82 -8.57 -19.83
C GLY A 133 22.33 -9.92 -19.32
N GLN A 134 23.19 -10.72 -18.67
CA GLN A 134 22.80 -11.98 -18.05
C GLN A 134 22.29 -11.70 -16.63
N SER A 135 21.11 -12.21 -16.31
CA SER A 135 20.59 -12.20 -14.93
C SER A 135 21.40 -13.15 -14.06
N PHE A 136 21.78 -12.72 -12.88
CA PHE A 136 22.54 -13.56 -11.97
C PHE A 136 21.98 -13.55 -10.53
N TRP A 137 21.11 -12.59 -10.22
CA TRP A 137 20.41 -12.53 -8.95
C TRP A 137 18.95 -12.12 -9.19
N THR A 138 18.00 -12.82 -8.56
CA THR A 138 16.57 -12.54 -8.67
C THR A 138 15.86 -12.85 -7.36
N THR A 139 14.84 -12.06 -7.03
CA THR A 139 13.95 -12.33 -5.92
C THR A 139 12.52 -11.88 -6.25
N ASP A 140 11.54 -12.59 -5.71
CA ASP A 140 10.12 -12.24 -5.63
C ASP A 140 9.71 -11.71 -4.25
N ASP A 141 10.66 -11.71 -3.30
CA ASP A 141 10.48 -11.19 -1.95
C ASP A 141 11.00 -9.74 -1.88
N PRO A 142 10.12 -8.75 -1.62
CA PRO A 142 10.51 -7.34 -1.54
C PRO A 142 11.42 -7.03 -0.34
N ASP A 143 11.45 -7.88 0.67
CA ASP A 143 12.32 -7.73 1.83
C ASP A 143 13.71 -8.29 1.62
N LYS A 144 13.89 -9.13 0.61
CA LYS A 144 15.18 -9.70 0.28
C LYS A 144 16.04 -8.71 -0.51
N ALA A 145 17.17 -8.33 0.07
CA ALA A 145 18.14 -7.44 -0.54
C ALA A 145 19.29 -8.20 -1.21
N TRP A 146 19.83 -7.63 -2.29
CA TRP A 146 21.10 -8.11 -2.85
C TRP A 146 22.26 -7.44 -2.11
N ASP A 147 23.16 -8.25 -1.57
CA ASP A 147 24.32 -7.84 -0.76
C ASP A 147 25.63 -7.67 -1.56
N GLY A 148 25.55 -7.76 -2.89
CA GLY A 148 26.72 -7.68 -3.76
C GLY A 148 27.42 -9.02 -3.98
N THR A 149 26.84 -10.14 -3.50
CA THR A 149 27.41 -11.47 -3.71
C THR A 149 26.71 -12.25 -4.83
N TYR A 150 27.48 -13.18 -5.42
CA TYR A 150 26.97 -14.21 -6.31
C TYR A 150 27.73 -15.52 -6.02
N ASN A 151 27.00 -16.60 -5.75
CA ASN A 151 27.55 -17.89 -5.30
C ASN A 151 28.45 -17.80 -4.04
N GLY A 152 28.14 -16.83 -3.15
CA GLY A 152 28.87 -16.65 -1.89
C GLY A 152 30.13 -15.78 -1.98
N GLU A 153 30.47 -15.27 -3.15
CA GLU A 153 31.60 -14.36 -3.36
C GLU A 153 31.13 -12.99 -3.84
N TYR A 154 31.81 -11.92 -3.41
CA TYR A 154 31.52 -10.59 -3.88
C TYR A 154 31.80 -10.48 -5.38
N VAL A 155 30.82 -9.89 -6.11
CA VAL A 155 31.02 -9.57 -7.52
C VAL A 155 32.01 -8.40 -7.66
N PRO A 156 32.65 -8.19 -8.82
CA PRO A 156 33.51 -7.01 -9.05
C PRO A 156 32.74 -5.72 -8.78
N GLN A 157 33.39 -4.74 -8.14
CA GLN A 157 32.79 -3.41 -8.01
C GLN A 157 32.51 -2.82 -9.40
N GLY A 158 31.39 -2.10 -9.50
CA GLY A 158 30.96 -1.54 -10.77
C GLY A 158 29.49 -1.25 -10.87
N VAL A 159 29.03 -1.01 -12.08
CA VAL A 159 27.63 -0.69 -12.38
C VAL A 159 26.91 -1.95 -12.86
N TYR A 160 25.76 -2.23 -12.24
CA TYR A 160 24.88 -3.34 -12.56
C TYR A 160 23.52 -2.84 -12.98
N ALA A 161 22.92 -3.44 -14.00
CA ALA A 161 21.56 -3.12 -14.39
C ALA A 161 20.56 -3.84 -13.49
N TYR A 162 19.40 -3.23 -13.25
CA TYR A 162 18.30 -3.87 -12.58
C TYR A 162 16.99 -3.75 -13.37
N TYR A 163 16.12 -4.71 -13.13
CA TYR A 163 14.72 -4.72 -13.52
C TYR A 163 13.89 -4.96 -12.26
N CYS A 164 12.90 -4.11 -12.02
CA CYS A 164 11.97 -4.26 -10.92
C CYS A 164 10.54 -4.18 -11.47
N ALA A 165 9.75 -5.23 -11.25
CA ALA A 165 8.34 -5.27 -11.59
C ALA A 165 7.48 -5.43 -10.32
N PHE A 166 6.33 -4.78 -10.31
CA PHE A 166 5.38 -4.80 -9.20
C PHE A 166 3.97 -4.48 -9.69
N GLN A 167 2.97 -4.66 -8.82
CA GLN A 167 1.59 -4.20 -9.08
C GLN A 167 1.20 -3.10 -8.09
N ASN A 168 0.30 -2.22 -8.51
CA ASN A 168 -0.39 -1.32 -7.59
C ASN A 168 -1.66 -2.00 -7.03
N GLY A 169 -2.32 -1.34 -6.07
CA GLY A 169 -3.55 -1.84 -5.44
C GLY A 169 -4.74 -2.03 -6.39
N ALA A 170 -4.68 -1.48 -7.59
CA ALA A 170 -5.66 -1.72 -8.66
C ALA A 170 -5.29 -2.93 -9.56
N GLY A 171 -4.21 -3.66 -9.23
CA GLY A 171 -3.73 -4.81 -10.01
C GLY A 171 -2.98 -4.44 -11.29
N GLN A 172 -2.64 -3.16 -11.49
CA GLN A 172 -1.92 -2.72 -12.68
C GLN A 172 -0.43 -2.97 -12.51
N ARG A 173 0.17 -3.71 -13.45
CA ARG A 173 1.61 -3.97 -13.47
C ARG A 173 2.38 -2.71 -13.83
N GLN A 174 3.44 -2.47 -13.08
CA GLN A 174 4.40 -1.39 -13.29
C GLN A 174 5.83 -1.96 -13.34
N GLU A 175 6.73 -1.26 -14.03
CA GLU A 175 8.11 -1.68 -14.18
C GLU A 175 9.05 -0.48 -14.00
N LYS A 176 10.19 -0.74 -13.33
CA LYS A 176 11.31 0.19 -13.24
C LYS A 176 12.58 -0.49 -13.69
N ARG A 177 13.39 0.22 -14.48
CA ARG A 177 14.68 -0.24 -14.96
C ARG A 177 15.72 0.85 -14.71
N GLY A 178 16.92 0.45 -14.41
CA GLY A 178 18.01 1.39 -14.17
C GLY A 178 19.30 0.68 -13.83
N THR A 179 20.18 1.41 -13.16
CA THR A 179 21.47 0.90 -12.73
C THR A 179 21.71 1.15 -11.26
N VAL A 180 22.47 0.26 -10.64
CA VAL A 180 22.97 0.40 -9.28
C VAL A 180 24.49 0.26 -9.30
N THR A 181 25.18 1.12 -8.56
CA THR A 181 26.61 1.04 -8.38
C THR A 181 26.95 0.25 -7.12
N PHE A 182 27.67 -0.84 -7.30
CA PHE A 182 28.22 -1.62 -6.20
C PHE A 182 29.67 -1.20 -5.94
N ILE A 183 29.98 -0.88 -4.68
CA ILE A 183 31.30 -0.42 -4.22
C ILE A 183 31.75 -1.32 -3.06
N TRP A 184 33.00 -1.70 -3.05
CA TRP A 184 33.59 -2.33 -1.89
C TRP A 184 33.95 -1.27 -0.83
N GLY A 185 33.56 -1.51 0.42
CA GLY A 185 34.07 -0.74 1.52
C GLY A 185 35.58 -0.99 1.67
N GLN A 186 36.37 0.07 1.76
CA GLN A 186 37.76 -0.08 2.21
C GLN A 186 37.72 -0.27 3.74
N GLU A 187 38.36 -1.32 4.23
CA GLU A 187 38.69 -1.48 5.64
C GLU A 187 39.60 -0.36 6.14
#